data_ba24f9e7a4f1c21317999f70e366688c
#
_entry.id   ba24f9e7a4f1c21317999f70e366688c
#
_cell.length_a   1.000
_cell.length_b   1.000
_cell.length_c   1.000
_cell.angle_alpha   90.00
_cell.angle_beta   90.00
_cell.angle_gamma   90.00
#
_symmetry.space_group_name_H-M   'P 1'
#
loop_
_entity.id
_entity.type
_entity.pdbx_description
1 polymer ?
#
loop_
_entity_poly.entity_id
_entity_poly.type
_entity_poly.pdbx_seq_one_letter_code
_entity_poly.pdbx_strand_id
1 'polypeptide(L)'
;MIRKKLLLLFALLPACALCAQKQQDLTAYVNTMQGSHNTPEFSHGRCTPLVTLPQGVNSWSPVGFSYVGRSAAGVGGCGIVLRPLTEAPSPETATATVDTASIIGRPHYFRMRTSDGILSEMSPTERCAVFRFTYPRRSEALLALSGEEMDGVEADAAARCVTGYVIRRSNVSQAADKTWFLLRFDRDFTVDEDRKGGTLLLRFGRGGTVGVQAAVSKIDARQARVTFGRELEGKRFGEVCEAARERWNGMLGRIEVEGGTPEQRRTFYSCLFRTMLRPAQDYETDAEGRERFAYDGEVYEGRYHVNPILWDAYRSLFALHNIINRAEEERYVQSLMRTQELTGWWPSGHVMIGNHAISVLADAWAKGIRTFDPEEALGRYYREITRSAVDTLNNGDYNREHVRGYGRLGFEDYFAMGYIPYPQGTDRVMETTSKTIEYNYDDFCAWRLARMTGNDFYERIFARHIYNYRNVFDPADGFFKGRDREGRFDEDFNPYEWGGPFVEGNGWQWRFSVQQDARGMIGLMGGEE
;
A
#
# COMPACT_ATOMS: atom_id res chain seq x y z
N MET A 1 -71.11 1.65 -46.08
CA MET A 1 -70.01 2.62 -46.23
C MET A 1 -69.95 3.48 -44.99
N ILE A 2 -69.13 3.14 -44.01
CA ILE A 2 -68.96 3.93 -42.81
C ILE A 2 -67.42 4.14 -42.60
N ARG A 3 -66.98 5.36 -42.80
CA ARG A 3 -65.59 5.78 -42.60
C ARG A 3 -65.36 5.93 -41.08
N LYS A 4 -64.46 5.13 -40.52
CA LYS A 4 -63.94 5.31 -39.16
C LYS A 4 -62.80 6.34 -39.20
N LYS A 5 -62.97 7.45 -38.54
CA LYS A 5 -61.93 8.43 -38.27
C LYS A 5 -61.06 7.91 -37.11
N LEU A 6 -59.77 7.71 -37.34
CA LEU A 6 -58.77 7.40 -36.33
C LEU A 6 -58.29 8.73 -35.70
N LEU A 7 -58.63 8.94 -34.42
CA LEU A 7 -58.03 10.03 -33.63
C LEU A 7 -56.68 9.56 -33.10
N LEU A 8 -55.60 10.21 -33.57
CA LEU A 8 -54.27 10.10 -32.95
C LEU A 8 -54.27 10.99 -31.67
N LEU A 9 -54.26 10.35 -30.50
CA LEU A 9 -53.91 11.00 -29.25
C LEU A 9 -52.36 11.07 -29.15
N PHE A 10 -51.80 12.26 -29.28
CA PHE A 10 -50.42 12.55 -28.89
C PHE A 10 -50.38 12.64 -27.37
N ALA A 11 -49.88 11.62 -26.69
CA ALA A 11 -49.53 11.72 -25.29
C ALA A 11 -48.23 12.54 -25.18
N LEU A 12 -48.37 13.77 -24.71
CA LEU A 12 -47.27 14.58 -24.22
C LEU A 12 -46.73 13.93 -22.95
N LEU A 13 -45.65 13.18 -23.07
CA LEU A 13 -44.82 12.79 -21.93
C LEU A 13 -44.14 14.06 -21.38
N PRO A 14 -44.27 14.36 -20.09
CA PRO A 14 -43.47 15.40 -19.51
C PRO A 14 -42.02 15.00 -19.62
N ALA A 15 -41.21 15.81 -20.32
CA ALA A 15 -39.76 15.72 -20.24
C ALA A 15 -39.39 15.90 -18.76
N CYS A 16 -39.15 14.80 -18.06
CA CYS A 16 -38.46 14.83 -16.80
C CYS A 16 -37.09 15.46 -17.08
N ALA A 17 -36.98 16.76 -16.74
CA ALA A 17 -35.69 17.37 -16.56
C ALA A 17 -35.00 16.54 -15.47
N LEU A 18 -34.11 15.63 -15.90
CA LEU A 18 -33.10 15.11 -15.02
C LEU A 18 -32.29 16.33 -14.57
N CYS A 19 -32.68 16.91 -13.45
CA CYS A 19 -31.79 17.75 -12.68
C CYS A 19 -30.57 16.84 -12.42
N ALA A 20 -29.46 17.10 -13.11
CA ALA A 20 -28.20 16.52 -12.78
C ALA A 20 -27.94 16.90 -11.33
N GLN A 21 -28.27 15.99 -10.43
CA GLN A 21 -28.00 16.15 -9.01
C GLN A 21 -26.49 16.32 -8.91
N LYS A 22 -26.05 17.50 -8.52
CA LYS A 22 -24.63 17.84 -8.44
C LYS A 22 -23.99 16.75 -7.59
N GLN A 23 -23.21 15.88 -8.21
CA GLN A 23 -22.61 14.75 -7.52
C GLN A 23 -21.88 15.28 -6.29
N GLN A 24 -22.20 14.75 -5.13
CA GLN A 24 -21.63 15.20 -3.87
C GLN A 24 -20.11 14.99 -3.90
N ASP A 25 -19.34 16.00 -3.50
CA ASP A 25 -17.88 15.86 -3.41
C ASP A 25 -17.51 15.04 -2.16
N LEU A 26 -17.37 13.73 -2.36
CA LEU A 26 -17.03 12.78 -1.31
C LEU A 26 -15.59 12.95 -0.81
N THR A 27 -14.71 13.55 -1.62
CA THR A 27 -13.34 13.85 -1.19
C THR A 27 -13.32 14.87 -0.05
N ALA A 28 -14.38 15.66 0.11
CA ALA A 28 -14.54 16.61 1.21
C ALA A 28 -14.64 15.93 2.59
N TYR A 29 -15.08 14.68 2.64
CA TYR A 29 -15.14 13.90 3.87
C TYR A 29 -13.80 13.21 4.22
N VAL A 30 -12.91 13.01 3.26
CA VAL A 30 -11.65 12.31 3.51
C VAL A 30 -10.68 13.19 4.28
N ASN A 31 -10.16 12.67 5.39
CA ASN A 31 -9.10 13.28 6.18
C ASN A 31 -7.79 12.48 6.01
N THR A 32 -6.93 12.95 5.11
CA THR A 32 -5.62 12.31 4.90
C THR A 32 -4.64 12.53 6.06
N MET A 33 -4.92 13.49 6.95
CA MET A 33 -4.10 13.79 8.13
C MET A 33 -4.34 12.82 9.30
N GLN A 34 -5.36 11.98 9.23
CA GLN A 34 -5.64 10.98 10.27
C GLN A 34 -4.42 10.08 10.49
N GLY A 35 -4.00 9.93 11.74
CA GLY A 35 -2.85 9.10 12.11
C GLY A 35 -1.47 9.74 11.86
N SER A 36 -1.40 11.04 11.49
CA SER A 36 -0.14 11.76 11.25
C SER A 36 0.35 12.61 12.44
N HIS A 37 -0.39 12.63 13.54
CA HIS A 37 -0.05 13.43 14.73
C HIS A 37 0.66 12.59 15.78
N ASN A 38 1.82 12.04 15.42
CA ASN A 38 2.62 11.22 16.33
C ASN A 38 3.59 12.08 17.13
N THR A 39 3.92 11.60 18.33
CA THR A 39 5.03 12.11 19.16
C THR A 39 6.03 10.98 19.41
N PRO A 40 7.23 11.26 19.93
CA PRO A 40 8.17 10.20 20.31
C PRO A 40 7.59 9.21 21.32
N GLU A 41 6.73 9.71 22.22
CA GLU A 41 6.14 8.95 23.33
C GLU A 41 4.84 8.24 22.91
N PHE A 42 4.13 8.78 21.92
CA PHE A 42 2.79 8.27 21.59
C PHE A 42 2.52 8.21 20.08
N SER A 43 2.15 7.02 19.61
CA SER A 43 1.73 6.79 18.24
C SER A 43 0.23 7.00 18.08
N HIS A 44 -0.16 7.83 17.08
CA HIS A 44 -1.54 8.00 16.64
C HIS A 44 -1.81 7.30 15.30
N GLY A 45 -1.02 6.27 14.95
CA GLY A 45 -1.20 5.46 13.74
C GLY A 45 -0.04 5.53 12.74
N ARG A 46 0.95 6.39 12.95
CA ARG A 46 2.15 6.52 12.10
C ARG A 46 1.87 6.68 10.61
N CYS A 47 0.75 7.31 10.28
CA CYS A 47 0.34 7.52 8.90
C CYS A 47 0.96 8.79 8.33
N THR A 48 1.35 8.71 7.06
CA THR A 48 1.75 9.88 6.26
C THR A 48 0.54 10.40 5.48
N PRO A 49 0.28 11.71 5.44
CA PRO A 49 -0.78 12.26 4.61
C PRO A 49 -0.40 12.14 3.13
N LEU A 50 -0.97 11.15 2.47
CA LEU A 50 -0.67 10.85 1.07
C LEU A 50 -1.59 11.60 0.12
N VAL A 51 -1.00 12.08 -0.98
CA VAL A 51 -1.70 12.56 -2.18
C VAL A 51 -1.36 11.59 -3.31
N THR A 52 -2.35 10.90 -3.82
CA THR A 52 -2.19 9.86 -4.85
C THR A 52 -3.52 9.64 -5.56
N LEU A 53 -3.54 8.94 -6.67
CA LEU A 53 -4.77 8.39 -7.23
C LEU A 53 -5.16 7.07 -6.54
N PRO A 54 -6.41 6.60 -6.67
CA PRO A 54 -6.80 5.28 -6.20
C PRO A 54 -5.84 4.22 -6.76
N GLN A 55 -5.24 3.43 -5.86
CA GLN A 55 -4.25 2.39 -6.20
C GLN A 55 -3.02 2.90 -6.97
N GLY A 56 -2.74 4.20 -6.91
CA GLY A 56 -1.55 4.78 -7.50
C GLY A 56 -0.27 4.29 -6.81
N VAL A 57 0.71 3.84 -7.61
CA VAL A 57 2.02 3.42 -7.07
C VAL A 57 2.79 4.60 -6.51
N ASN A 58 2.70 5.73 -7.17
CA ASN A 58 3.37 6.95 -6.77
C ASN A 58 2.48 7.75 -5.83
N SER A 59 2.99 7.97 -4.65
CA SER A 59 2.35 8.80 -3.63
C SER A 59 3.27 9.95 -3.27
N TRP A 60 2.65 11.11 -3.04
CA TRP A 60 3.33 12.34 -2.69
C TRP A 60 2.87 12.82 -1.33
N SER A 61 3.75 13.40 -0.56
CA SER A 61 3.43 13.79 0.81
C SER A 61 4.26 14.99 1.26
N PRO A 62 3.81 15.74 2.28
CA PRO A 62 4.70 16.63 3.00
C PRO A 62 5.78 15.80 3.71
N VAL A 63 7.03 16.23 3.62
CA VAL A 63 8.16 15.55 4.26
C VAL A 63 8.17 15.88 5.74
N GLY A 64 8.47 14.87 6.59
CA GLY A 64 8.59 15.04 8.03
C GLY A 64 7.27 14.93 8.83
N PHE A 65 6.19 14.47 8.22
CA PHE A 65 4.87 14.37 8.87
C PHE A 65 4.54 12.98 9.44
N SER A 66 5.42 11.98 9.33
CA SER A 66 5.00 10.60 9.58
C SER A 66 5.36 10.04 10.95
N TYR A 67 6.55 10.31 11.45
CA TYR A 67 7.03 9.54 12.61
C TYR A 67 7.19 10.35 13.90
N VAL A 68 7.72 11.55 13.80
CA VAL A 68 8.04 12.38 14.96
C VAL A 68 7.81 13.84 14.61
N GLY A 69 6.59 14.31 14.79
CA GLY A 69 6.29 15.73 14.65
C GLY A 69 6.14 16.22 13.20
N ARG A 70 6.01 17.52 13.05
CA ARG A 70 5.72 18.23 11.80
C ARG A 70 6.81 19.26 11.52
N SER A 71 8.06 18.82 11.40
CA SER A 71 9.20 19.71 11.39
C SER A 71 9.72 20.08 10.01
N ALA A 72 9.31 19.39 8.95
CA ALA A 72 9.90 19.61 7.64
C ALA A 72 8.98 20.42 6.72
N ALA A 73 9.57 21.41 6.08
CA ALA A 73 8.92 22.34 5.18
C ALA A 73 8.98 21.92 3.70
N GLY A 74 9.22 20.64 3.41
CA GLY A 74 9.31 20.10 2.05
C GLY A 74 8.10 19.28 1.65
N VAL A 75 7.99 19.00 0.38
CA VAL A 75 7.08 18.01 -0.20
C VAL A 75 7.87 17.04 -1.05
N GLY A 76 7.44 15.81 -1.15
CA GLY A 76 8.18 14.81 -1.92
C GLY A 76 7.44 13.51 -2.13
N GLY A 77 8.09 12.61 -2.83
CA GLY A 77 7.64 11.26 -3.12
C GLY A 77 8.63 10.57 -4.04
N CYS A 78 8.53 9.25 -4.15
CA CYS A 78 9.37 8.47 -5.05
C CYS A 78 10.89 8.68 -4.85
N GLY A 79 11.32 9.03 -3.63
CA GLY A 79 12.72 9.26 -3.29
C GLY A 79 13.22 10.68 -3.50
N ILE A 80 12.47 11.57 -4.13
CA ILE A 80 12.81 12.99 -4.30
C ILE A 80 12.12 13.89 -3.28
N VAL A 81 12.81 14.95 -2.88
CA VAL A 81 12.30 15.98 -1.96
C VAL A 81 12.49 17.34 -2.59
N LEU A 82 11.43 18.12 -2.64
CA LEU A 82 11.38 19.51 -3.06
C LEU A 82 11.17 20.39 -1.83
N ARG A 83 12.18 21.19 -1.47
CA ARG A 83 12.10 22.11 -0.34
C ARG A 83 12.13 23.54 -0.83
N PRO A 84 11.02 24.29 -0.79
CA PRO A 84 11.02 25.70 -1.10
C PRO A 84 11.67 26.48 0.06
N LEU A 85 12.44 27.54 -0.28
CA LEU A 85 13.21 28.35 0.68
C LEU A 85 13.14 29.83 0.29
N THR A 86 13.18 30.70 1.30
CA THR A 86 13.23 32.16 1.12
C THR A 86 14.65 32.73 1.13
N GLU A 87 15.63 31.92 1.55
CA GLU A 87 17.05 32.25 1.59
C GLU A 87 17.88 30.95 1.41
N ALA A 88 19.13 31.10 1.02
CA ALA A 88 20.03 29.97 0.85
C ALA A 88 20.26 29.26 2.21
N PRO A 89 20.24 27.91 2.25
CA PRO A 89 20.45 27.18 3.50
C PRO A 89 21.87 27.41 4.03
N SER A 90 21.97 27.72 5.31
CA SER A 90 23.22 27.79 6.07
C SER A 90 23.06 26.99 7.37
N PRO A 91 24.15 26.68 8.09
CA PRO A 91 24.07 26.03 9.41
C PRO A 91 23.23 26.82 10.43
N GLU A 92 23.11 28.12 10.23
CA GLU A 92 22.36 29.03 11.12
C GLU A 92 20.93 29.25 10.66
N THR A 93 20.56 28.81 9.42
CA THR A 93 19.20 28.97 8.89
C THR A 93 18.25 28.08 9.64
N ALA A 94 17.34 28.69 10.40
CA ALA A 94 16.31 27.96 11.12
C ALA A 94 15.36 27.23 10.12
N THR A 95 15.04 25.98 10.43
CA THR A 95 14.05 25.23 9.65
C THR A 95 12.67 25.88 9.83
N ALA A 96 12.04 26.29 8.73
CA ALA A 96 10.70 26.84 8.77
C ALA A 96 9.71 25.81 9.35
N THR A 97 8.85 26.29 10.24
CA THR A 97 7.79 25.46 10.83
C THR A 97 6.51 25.50 10.00
N VAL A 98 5.68 24.47 10.09
CA VAL A 98 4.40 24.42 9.38
C VAL A 98 3.29 25.07 10.20
N ASP A 99 2.58 26.01 9.59
CA ASP A 99 1.30 26.51 10.13
C ASP A 99 0.23 25.45 9.94
N THR A 100 -0.08 24.74 11.03
CA THR A 100 -1.02 23.62 11.02
C THR A 100 -2.44 24.02 10.68
N ALA A 101 -2.84 25.27 10.96
CA ALA A 101 -4.16 25.80 10.61
C ALA A 101 -4.32 26.01 9.09
N SER A 102 -3.22 26.15 8.36
CA SER A 102 -3.22 26.32 6.90
C SER A 102 -3.39 25.03 6.12
N ILE A 103 -3.26 23.87 6.79
CA ILE A 103 -3.22 22.56 6.12
C ILE A 103 -4.59 22.23 5.54
N ILE A 104 -4.59 21.85 4.25
CA ILE A 104 -5.69 21.13 3.62
C ILE A 104 -5.13 19.81 3.11
N GLY A 105 -5.59 18.69 3.70
CA GLY A 105 -5.25 17.34 3.30
C GLY A 105 -6.46 16.63 2.68
N ARG A 106 -6.45 16.44 1.36
CA ARG A 106 -7.43 15.70 0.56
C ARG A 106 -6.72 14.61 -0.24
N PRO A 107 -7.38 13.56 -0.67
CA PRO A 107 -6.74 12.49 -1.47
C PRO A 107 -6.06 13.01 -2.74
N HIS A 108 -6.65 14.01 -3.38
CA HIS A 108 -6.24 14.59 -4.65
C HIS A 108 -5.47 15.90 -4.51
N TYR A 109 -5.38 16.47 -3.31
CA TYR A 109 -4.81 17.81 -3.09
C TYR A 109 -4.28 17.95 -1.68
N PHE A 110 -3.08 18.50 -1.57
CA PHE A 110 -2.50 18.92 -0.29
C PHE A 110 -2.00 20.35 -0.36
N ARG A 111 -2.17 21.07 0.73
CA ARG A 111 -1.69 22.43 0.90
C ARG A 111 -1.17 22.66 2.30
N MET A 112 -0.06 23.38 2.43
CA MET A 112 0.46 23.87 3.71
C MET A 112 1.17 25.22 3.52
N ARG A 113 1.15 26.04 4.57
CA ARG A 113 1.95 27.27 4.66
C ARG A 113 3.01 27.11 5.75
N THR A 114 4.19 27.67 5.49
CA THR A 114 5.31 27.66 6.43
C THR A 114 5.48 29.04 7.10
N SER A 115 6.21 29.07 8.23
CA SER A 115 6.42 30.29 9.04
C SER A 115 7.15 31.42 8.28
N ASP A 116 7.94 31.09 7.26
CA ASP A 116 8.57 32.01 6.31
C ASP A 116 7.60 32.52 5.23
N GLY A 117 6.34 32.11 5.28
CA GLY A 117 5.25 32.57 4.44
C GLY A 117 5.07 31.86 3.12
N ILE A 118 5.86 30.83 2.81
CA ILE A 118 5.69 30.05 1.58
C ILE A 118 4.42 29.20 1.65
N LEU A 119 3.64 29.18 0.56
CA LEU A 119 2.52 28.29 0.38
C LEU A 119 2.93 27.18 -0.59
N SER A 120 2.90 25.95 -0.11
CA SER A 120 3.16 24.72 -0.91
C SER A 120 1.87 24.00 -1.19
N GLU A 121 1.66 23.63 -2.45
CA GLU A 121 0.49 22.88 -2.93
C GLU A 121 0.94 21.73 -3.82
N MET A 122 0.21 20.60 -3.81
CA MET A 122 0.49 19.46 -4.70
C MET A 122 -0.77 18.70 -5.08
N SER A 123 -0.74 18.09 -6.28
CA SER A 123 -1.79 17.21 -6.79
C SER A 123 -1.18 16.11 -7.67
N PRO A 124 -1.72 14.87 -7.63
CA PRO A 124 -1.14 13.72 -8.32
C PRO A 124 -1.79 13.49 -9.68
N THR A 125 -1.06 12.78 -10.53
CA THR A 125 -1.61 11.94 -11.60
C THR A 125 -1.34 10.46 -11.28
N GLU A 126 -1.44 9.55 -12.24
CA GLU A 126 -1.16 8.13 -11.97
C GLU A 126 0.29 7.88 -11.56
N ARG A 127 1.25 8.53 -12.24
CA ARG A 127 2.69 8.34 -12.03
C ARG A 127 3.46 9.64 -11.81
N CYS A 128 2.77 10.77 -11.97
CA CYS A 128 3.35 12.09 -11.90
C CYS A 128 2.71 12.92 -10.79
N ALA A 129 3.23 14.13 -10.58
CA ALA A 129 2.60 15.14 -9.73
C ALA A 129 2.86 16.54 -10.27
N VAL A 130 1.99 17.45 -9.86
CA VAL A 130 2.19 18.88 -10.03
C VAL A 130 2.32 19.55 -8.67
N PHE A 131 3.26 20.49 -8.57
CA PHE A 131 3.48 21.29 -7.38
C PHE A 131 3.38 22.75 -7.72
N ARG A 132 3.04 23.54 -6.71
CA ARG A 132 2.98 24.99 -6.81
C ARG A 132 3.49 25.59 -5.51
N PHE A 133 4.56 26.40 -5.60
CA PHE A 133 5.17 27.09 -4.47
C PHE A 133 4.96 28.58 -4.65
N THR A 134 4.21 29.21 -3.75
CA THR A 134 3.97 30.66 -3.77
C THR A 134 4.79 31.32 -2.68
N TYR A 135 5.71 32.18 -3.10
CA TYR A 135 6.67 32.88 -2.27
C TYR A 135 6.19 34.29 -1.91
N PRO A 136 6.55 34.82 -0.72
CA PRO A 136 6.35 36.21 -0.38
C PRO A 136 7.03 37.15 -1.40
N ARG A 137 6.39 38.29 -1.67
CA ARG A 137 6.83 39.21 -2.77
C ARG A 137 8.28 39.66 -2.69
N ARG A 138 8.82 39.79 -1.48
CA ARG A 138 10.18 40.36 -1.26
C ARG A 138 11.24 39.31 -0.99
N SER A 139 10.85 38.04 -0.77
CA SER A 139 11.80 36.94 -0.54
C SER A 139 12.46 36.48 -1.83
N GLU A 140 13.57 35.82 -1.73
CA GLU A 140 14.06 34.98 -2.82
C GLU A 140 13.11 33.81 -3.05
N ALA A 141 13.01 33.33 -4.28
CA ALA A 141 12.31 32.12 -4.63
C ALA A 141 13.33 31.03 -4.95
N LEU A 142 13.60 30.17 -3.97
CA LEU A 142 14.58 29.12 -4.05
C LEU A 142 13.89 27.77 -3.91
N LEU A 143 14.40 26.76 -4.60
CA LEU A 143 13.94 25.38 -4.45
C LEU A 143 15.15 24.46 -4.34
N ALA A 144 15.26 23.79 -3.19
CA ALA A 144 16.27 22.75 -2.98
C ALA A 144 15.68 21.39 -3.38
N LEU A 145 16.36 20.72 -4.32
CA LEU A 145 16.07 19.34 -4.73
C LEU A 145 17.09 18.42 -4.06
N SER A 146 16.59 17.41 -3.37
CA SER A 146 17.40 16.37 -2.73
C SER A 146 16.77 15.00 -2.87
N GLY A 147 17.54 13.96 -2.61
CA GLY A 147 17.14 12.57 -2.57
C GLY A 147 18.08 11.77 -1.68
N GLU A 148 17.74 10.53 -1.36
CA GLU A 148 18.55 9.69 -0.47
C GLU A 148 19.95 9.42 -1.06
N GLU A 149 20.01 8.92 -2.28
CA GLU A 149 21.22 8.83 -3.10
C GLU A 149 20.85 9.37 -4.49
N MET A 150 21.07 10.66 -4.73
CA MET A 150 20.72 11.31 -6.00
C MET A 150 21.94 11.41 -6.91
N ASP A 151 21.83 10.93 -8.15
CA ASP A 151 22.92 10.90 -9.12
C ASP A 151 22.44 11.17 -10.56
N GLY A 152 23.38 11.38 -11.48
CA GLY A 152 23.09 11.68 -12.88
C GLY A 152 22.25 12.94 -13.08
N VAL A 153 22.37 13.92 -12.17
CA VAL A 153 21.54 15.12 -12.17
C VAL A 153 22.04 16.12 -13.20
N GLU A 154 21.19 16.41 -14.17
CA GLU A 154 21.41 17.41 -15.21
C GLU A 154 20.35 18.50 -15.13
N ALA A 155 20.78 19.75 -15.08
CA ALA A 155 19.90 20.91 -15.07
C ALA A 155 20.04 21.68 -16.38
N ASP A 156 18.99 21.70 -17.18
CA ASP A 156 18.89 22.49 -18.42
C ASP A 156 18.01 23.72 -18.14
N ALA A 157 18.66 24.85 -17.86
CA ALA A 157 17.96 26.10 -17.57
C ALA A 157 17.23 26.65 -18.82
N ALA A 158 17.72 26.38 -20.03
CA ALA A 158 17.07 26.81 -21.29
C ALA A 158 15.78 26.03 -21.56
N ALA A 159 15.78 24.74 -21.28
CA ALA A 159 14.60 23.90 -21.35
C ALA A 159 13.73 23.96 -20.08
N ARG A 160 14.15 24.67 -19.05
CA ARG A 160 13.52 24.74 -17.73
C ARG A 160 13.29 23.36 -17.12
N CYS A 161 14.23 22.46 -17.23
CA CYS A 161 14.08 21.12 -16.70
C CYS A 161 15.30 20.65 -15.91
N VAL A 162 15.05 19.72 -15.00
CA VAL A 162 16.07 18.96 -14.27
C VAL A 162 15.72 17.48 -14.41
N THR A 163 16.72 16.69 -14.78
CA THR A 163 16.62 15.23 -14.85
C THR A 163 17.66 14.57 -13.97
N GLY A 164 17.47 13.34 -13.61
CA GLY A 164 18.39 12.54 -12.81
C GLY A 164 17.71 11.26 -12.33
N TYR A 165 18.35 10.60 -11.39
CA TYR A 165 17.74 9.47 -10.71
C TYR A 165 18.10 9.47 -9.22
N VAL A 166 17.27 8.81 -8.45
CA VAL A 166 17.54 8.49 -7.04
C VAL A 166 17.68 6.99 -6.90
N ILE A 167 18.58 6.56 -6.03
CA ILE A 167 18.78 5.15 -5.68
C ILE A 167 18.13 4.94 -4.32
N ARG A 168 17.23 3.98 -4.25
CA ARG A 168 16.64 3.55 -3.00
C ARG A 168 17.12 2.15 -2.69
N ARG A 169 17.75 2.00 -1.55
CA ARG A 169 18.16 0.69 -1.05
C ARG A 169 16.99 0.10 -0.27
N SER A 170 16.45 -0.98 -0.78
CA SER A 170 15.44 -1.75 -0.06
C SER A 170 16.13 -2.74 0.88
N ASN A 171 15.61 -2.88 2.10
CA ASN A 171 16.04 -3.98 2.98
C ASN A 171 15.55 -5.35 2.48
N VAL A 172 14.88 -5.38 1.34
CA VAL A 172 14.09 -6.50 0.82
C VAL A 172 14.59 -6.99 -0.52
N SER A 173 15.15 -6.11 -1.36
CA SER A 173 15.73 -6.43 -2.65
C SER A 173 17.23 -6.25 -2.59
N GLN A 174 18.00 -7.17 -3.19
CA GLN A 174 19.46 -7.03 -3.33
C GLN A 174 19.81 -5.96 -4.37
N ALA A 175 18.95 -5.75 -5.35
CA ALA A 175 19.13 -4.69 -6.33
C ALA A 175 18.66 -3.34 -5.75
N ALA A 176 19.50 -2.33 -5.93
CA ALA A 176 19.12 -0.96 -5.61
C ALA A 176 18.08 -0.47 -6.62
N ASP A 177 16.89 -0.14 -6.14
CA ASP A 177 15.82 0.41 -6.99
C ASP A 177 16.19 1.81 -7.47
N LYS A 178 16.34 1.98 -8.77
CA LYS A 178 16.50 3.29 -9.39
C LYS A 178 15.14 3.88 -9.73
N THR A 179 14.95 5.14 -9.38
CA THR A 179 13.81 5.94 -9.84
C THR A 179 14.34 7.15 -10.61
N TRP A 180 14.18 7.14 -11.92
CA TRP A 180 14.49 8.28 -12.77
C TRP A 180 13.42 9.34 -12.64
N PHE A 181 13.80 10.60 -12.71
CA PHE A 181 12.88 11.72 -12.65
C PHE A 181 13.12 12.75 -13.74
N LEU A 182 12.05 13.45 -14.12
CA LEU A 182 12.06 14.66 -14.90
C LEU A 182 11.20 15.70 -14.19
N LEU A 183 11.82 16.82 -13.82
CA LEU A 183 11.15 17.99 -13.27
C LEU A 183 11.14 19.10 -14.32
N ARG A 184 9.95 19.67 -14.60
CA ARG A 184 9.79 20.82 -15.49
C ARG A 184 9.21 21.99 -14.73
N PHE A 185 9.78 23.17 -14.97
CA PHE A 185 9.42 24.40 -14.27
C PHE A 185 8.71 25.36 -15.22
N ASP A 186 7.76 26.16 -14.68
CA ASP A 186 7.07 27.20 -15.44
C ASP A 186 7.80 28.55 -15.46
N ARG A 187 8.93 28.65 -14.72
CA ARG A 187 9.79 29.85 -14.63
C ARG A 187 11.23 29.51 -14.99
N ASP A 188 11.96 30.52 -15.48
CA ASP A 188 13.41 30.47 -15.65
C ASP A 188 14.09 30.31 -14.29
N PHE A 189 15.20 29.59 -14.26
CA PHE A 189 16.01 29.41 -13.07
C PHE A 189 17.50 29.47 -13.40
N THR A 190 18.30 29.75 -12.36
CA THR A 190 19.75 29.52 -12.35
C THR A 190 20.07 28.45 -11.31
N VAL A 191 21.16 27.73 -11.54
CA VAL A 191 21.67 26.70 -10.63
C VAL A 191 22.74 27.29 -9.76
N ASP A 192 22.69 27.02 -8.46
CA ASP A 192 23.83 27.32 -7.57
C ASP A 192 24.84 26.17 -7.72
N GLU A 193 26.07 26.51 -8.09
CA GLU A 193 27.14 25.55 -8.38
C GLU A 193 27.66 24.82 -7.12
N ASP A 194 27.39 25.36 -5.94
CA ASP A 194 27.84 24.79 -4.67
C ASP A 194 26.93 23.64 -4.22
N ARG A 195 27.13 22.45 -4.81
CA ARG A 195 26.40 21.21 -4.47
C ARG A 195 26.89 20.63 -3.14
N LYS A 196 26.73 21.34 -2.04
CA LYS A 196 27.04 20.78 -0.72
C LYS A 196 26.02 19.68 -0.33
N GLY A 197 26.53 18.49 -0.03
CA GLY A 197 25.70 17.38 0.51
C GLY A 197 24.69 16.76 -0.45
N GLY A 198 24.93 16.76 -1.78
CA GLY A 198 24.03 16.11 -2.76
C GLY A 198 22.72 16.87 -3.02
N THR A 199 22.60 18.12 -2.58
CA THR A 199 21.42 18.96 -2.80
C THR A 199 21.66 19.91 -3.97
N LEU A 200 20.73 19.97 -4.92
CA LEU A 200 20.71 20.95 -6.00
C LEU A 200 19.84 22.15 -5.61
N LEU A 201 20.40 23.35 -5.63
CA LEU A 201 19.67 24.59 -5.33
C LEU A 201 19.36 25.35 -6.63
N LEU A 202 18.06 25.59 -6.87
CA LEU A 202 17.53 26.33 -8.00
C LEU A 202 17.03 27.70 -7.54
N ARG A 203 17.38 28.77 -8.29
CA ARG A 203 17.01 30.17 -8.02
C ARG A 203 16.08 30.69 -9.12
N PHE A 204 14.89 31.13 -8.72
CA PHE A 204 13.84 31.62 -9.63
C PHE A 204 13.63 33.15 -9.57
N GLY A 205 14.57 33.89 -8.96
CA GLY A 205 14.43 35.32 -8.72
C GLY A 205 13.67 35.64 -7.45
N ARG A 206 12.82 36.70 -7.45
CA ARG A 206 12.13 37.15 -6.24
C ARG A 206 10.62 36.91 -6.34
N GLY A 207 10.05 36.43 -5.24
CA GLY A 207 8.61 36.29 -5.02
C GLY A 207 7.85 35.53 -6.10
N GLY A 208 6.55 35.57 -6.04
CA GLY A 208 5.68 34.96 -7.04
C GLY A 208 5.51 33.46 -6.88
N THR A 209 5.00 32.81 -7.91
CA THR A 209 4.70 31.38 -7.90
C THR A 209 5.64 30.63 -8.81
N VAL A 210 6.12 29.48 -8.36
CA VAL A 210 6.91 28.51 -9.14
C VAL A 210 6.08 27.24 -9.25
N GLY A 211 5.70 26.89 -10.47
CA GLY A 211 5.04 25.63 -10.80
C GLY A 211 6.07 24.55 -11.18
N VAL A 212 5.87 23.35 -10.68
CA VAL A 212 6.71 22.19 -10.98
C VAL A 212 5.82 21.04 -11.45
N GLN A 213 6.19 20.45 -12.57
CA GLN A 213 5.64 19.19 -13.07
C GLN A 213 6.70 18.11 -12.87
N ALA A 214 6.38 17.04 -12.14
CA ALA A 214 7.32 15.97 -11.82
C ALA A 214 6.82 14.64 -12.41
N ALA A 215 7.60 14.04 -13.27
CA ALA A 215 7.39 12.69 -13.77
C ALA A 215 8.50 11.78 -13.27
N VAL A 216 8.14 10.54 -12.93
CA VAL A 216 9.10 9.53 -12.49
C VAL A 216 8.89 8.22 -13.25
N SER A 217 9.96 7.42 -13.30
CA SER A 217 9.94 6.08 -13.88
C SER A 217 10.89 5.15 -13.11
N LYS A 218 10.49 3.90 -12.94
CA LYS A 218 11.37 2.84 -12.45
C LYS A 218 12.10 2.11 -13.58
N ILE A 219 11.73 2.37 -14.83
CA ILE A 219 12.29 1.70 -16.01
C ILE A 219 13.56 2.41 -16.47
N ASP A 220 13.43 3.67 -16.93
CA ASP A 220 14.56 4.49 -17.36
C ASP A 220 14.18 5.98 -17.54
N ALA A 221 15.18 6.82 -17.87
CA ALA A 221 14.99 8.25 -18.12
C ALA A 221 14.12 8.54 -19.36
N ARG A 222 14.15 7.68 -20.39
CA ARG A 222 13.31 7.81 -21.58
C ARG A 222 11.85 7.58 -21.21
N GLN A 223 11.59 6.57 -20.41
CA GLN A 223 10.24 6.26 -19.94
C GLN A 223 9.69 7.40 -19.05
N ALA A 224 10.50 8.03 -18.21
CA ALA A 224 10.07 9.20 -17.44
C ALA A 224 9.59 10.34 -18.37
N ARG A 225 10.26 10.56 -19.53
CA ARG A 225 9.82 11.53 -20.54
C ARG A 225 8.52 11.11 -21.24
N VAL A 226 8.35 9.82 -21.56
CA VAL A 226 7.10 9.28 -22.13
C VAL A 226 5.96 9.48 -21.15
N THR A 227 6.17 9.15 -19.88
CA THR A 227 5.17 9.32 -18.81
C THR A 227 4.80 10.80 -18.64
N PHE A 228 5.80 11.71 -18.68
CA PHE A 228 5.56 13.16 -18.67
C PHE A 228 4.63 13.59 -19.82
N GLY A 229 4.95 13.19 -21.05
CA GLY A 229 4.18 13.53 -22.24
C GLY A 229 2.72 13.04 -22.17
N ARG A 230 2.52 11.84 -21.61
CA ARG A 230 1.18 11.25 -21.47
C ARG A 230 0.33 11.92 -20.38
N GLU A 231 0.94 12.26 -19.25
CA GLU A 231 0.18 12.63 -18.07
C GLU A 231 0.17 14.13 -17.77
N LEU A 232 1.21 14.88 -18.16
CA LEU A 232 1.40 16.28 -17.76
C LEU A 232 1.51 17.28 -18.89
N GLU A 233 1.90 16.87 -20.10
CA GLU A 233 2.14 17.83 -21.16
C GLU A 233 0.86 18.64 -21.49
N GLY A 234 1.00 19.97 -21.54
CA GLY A 234 -0.10 20.90 -21.76
C GLY A 234 -1.09 21.06 -20.62
N LYS A 235 -0.94 20.34 -19.52
CA LYS A 235 -1.88 20.42 -18.37
C LYS A 235 -1.46 21.46 -17.37
N ARG A 236 -2.43 22.20 -16.87
CA ARG A 236 -2.27 23.16 -15.77
C ARG A 236 -2.58 22.50 -14.42
N PHE A 237 -2.03 23.06 -13.35
CA PHE A 237 -2.22 22.59 -11.97
C PHE A 237 -3.71 22.31 -11.63
N GLY A 238 -4.61 23.26 -11.95
CA GLY A 238 -6.03 23.11 -11.65
C GLY A 238 -6.72 21.97 -12.41
N GLU A 239 -6.30 21.71 -13.63
CA GLU A 239 -6.85 20.60 -14.45
C GLU A 239 -6.42 19.23 -13.90
N VAL A 240 -5.16 19.11 -13.46
CA VAL A 240 -4.68 17.90 -12.78
C VAL A 240 -5.44 17.68 -11.47
N CYS A 241 -5.60 18.74 -10.67
CA CYS A 241 -6.30 18.67 -9.39
C CYS A 241 -7.77 18.24 -9.57
N GLU A 242 -8.46 18.80 -10.56
CA GLU A 242 -9.84 18.45 -10.84
C GLU A 242 -9.98 17.00 -11.34
N ALA A 243 -9.13 16.57 -12.27
CA ALA A 243 -9.13 15.19 -12.75
C ALA A 243 -8.89 14.18 -11.62
N ALA A 244 -7.94 14.49 -10.72
CA ALA A 244 -7.69 13.67 -9.55
C ALA A 244 -8.87 13.63 -8.57
N ARG A 245 -9.56 14.76 -8.38
CA ARG A 245 -10.78 14.86 -7.57
C ARG A 245 -11.91 13.99 -8.13
N GLU A 246 -12.14 14.09 -9.44
CA GLU A 246 -13.17 13.27 -10.12
C GLU A 246 -12.85 11.78 -10.02
N ARG A 247 -11.59 11.39 -10.18
CA ARG A 247 -11.16 10.00 -10.06
C ARG A 247 -11.43 9.45 -8.65
N TRP A 248 -11.16 10.23 -7.61
CA TRP A 248 -11.48 9.86 -6.23
C TRP A 248 -12.97 9.84 -5.94
N ASN A 249 -13.75 10.78 -6.44
CA ASN A 249 -15.20 10.76 -6.28
C ASN A 249 -15.83 9.51 -6.92
N GLY A 250 -15.36 9.11 -8.09
CA GLY A 250 -15.78 7.86 -8.72
C GLY A 250 -15.44 6.61 -7.93
N MET A 251 -14.29 6.60 -7.23
CA MET A 251 -13.89 5.48 -6.39
C MET A 251 -14.64 5.44 -5.05
N LEU A 252 -14.73 6.57 -4.37
CA LEU A 252 -15.43 6.70 -3.09
C LEU A 252 -16.95 6.48 -3.24
N GLY A 253 -17.52 6.89 -4.37
CA GLY A 253 -18.93 6.69 -4.71
C GLY A 253 -19.34 5.25 -5.01
N ARG A 254 -18.42 4.28 -4.97
CA ARG A 254 -18.77 2.85 -5.04
C ARG A 254 -19.53 2.38 -3.79
N ILE A 255 -19.40 3.09 -2.68
CA ILE A 255 -20.22 2.91 -1.48
C ILE A 255 -20.78 4.28 -1.09
N GLU A 256 -22.08 4.44 -1.25
CA GLU A 256 -22.78 5.63 -0.80
C GLU A 256 -23.39 5.41 0.58
N VAL A 257 -23.17 6.35 1.48
CA VAL A 257 -23.67 6.29 2.87
C VAL A 257 -24.65 7.41 3.11
N GLU A 258 -25.84 7.04 3.53
CA GLU A 258 -26.87 7.98 3.97
C GLU A 258 -27.02 7.96 5.50
N GLY A 259 -27.46 9.07 6.08
CA GLY A 259 -27.57 9.21 7.53
C GLY A 259 -26.24 9.45 8.23
N GLY A 260 -26.23 9.28 9.54
CA GLY A 260 -25.07 9.52 10.41
C GLY A 260 -24.67 11.00 10.55
N THR A 261 -23.77 11.27 11.50
CA THR A 261 -23.20 12.60 11.69
C THR A 261 -22.12 12.92 10.65
N PRO A 262 -21.76 14.19 10.43
CA PRO A 262 -20.63 14.55 9.56
C PRO A 262 -19.32 13.86 9.97
N GLU A 263 -19.08 13.65 11.26
CA GLU A 263 -17.90 12.97 11.81
C GLU A 263 -17.89 11.48 11.45
N GLN A 264 -19.03 10.81 11.55
CA GLN A 264 -19.18 9.40 11.15
C GLN A 264 -18.93 9.25 9.65
N ARG A 265 -19.46 10.15 8.82
CA ARG A 265 -19.17 10.15 7.38
C ARG A 265 -17.70 10.41 7.08
N ARG A 266 -17.02 11.32 7.81
CA ARG A 266 -15.57 11.52 7.70
C ARG A 266 -14.80 10.27 8.04
N THR A 267 -15.15 9.61 9.13
CA THR A 267 -14.53 8.33 9.52
C THR A 267 -14.70 7.29 8.42
N PHE A 268 -15.91 7.09 7.94
CA PHE A 268 -16.23 6.13 6.89
C PHE A 268 -15.41 6.38 5.61
N TYR A 269 -15.51 7.59 5.04
CA TYR A 269 -14.81 7.89 3.78
C TYR A 269 -13.29 7.98 3.94
N SER A 270 -12.78 8.34 5.12
CA SER A 270 -11.33 8.28 5.39
C SER A 270 -10.83 6.84 5.49
N CYS A 271 -11.61 5.92 6.08
CA CYS A 271 -11.29 4.51 6.08
C CYS A 271 -11.39 3.90 4.67
N LEU A 272 -12.46 4.21 3.93
CA LEU A 272 -12.62 3.75 2.54
C LEU A 272 -11.47 4.24 1.65
N PHE A 273 -11.05 5.50 1.78
CA PHE A 273 -9.86 6.02 1.10
C PHE A 273 -8.63 5.15 1.36
N ARG A 274 -8.38 4.75 2.62
CA ARG A 274 -7.21 3.93 2.98
C ARG A 274 -7.25 2.55 2.36
N THR A 275 -8.43 1.95 2.24
CA THR A 275 -8.56 0.65 1.57
C THR A 275 -8.26 0.71 0.07
N MET A 276 -8.30 1.90 -0.54
CA MET A 276 -8.00 2.10 -1.96
C MET A 276 -6.56 2.52 -2.24
N LEU A 277 -5.67 2.50 -1.23
CA LEU A 277 -4.25 2.81 -1.42
C LEU A 277 -3.42 1.60 -1.86
N ARG A 278 -3.84 0.40 -1.47
CA ARG A 278 -3.16 -0.87 -1.77
C ARG A 278 -4.18 -1.94 -2.17
N PRO A 279 -3.78 -2.93 -2.99
CA PRO A 279 -2.51 -3.04 -3.72
C PRO A 279 -2.33 -1.89 -4.72
N ALA A 280 -1.08 -1.43 -4.93
CA ALA A 280 -0.81 -0.31 -5.81
C ALA A 280 -0.33 -0.78 -7.19
N GLN A 281 -0.81 -0.13 -8.24
CA GLN A 281 -0.47 -0.41 -9.64
C GLN A 281 0.96 0.02 -9.95
N ASP A 282 1.87 -0.92 -10.09
CA ASP A 282 3.30 -0.68 -10.35
C ASP A 282 3.69 -1.07 -11.78
N TYR A 283 3.14 -0.37 -12.75
CA TYR A 283 3.50 -0.52 -14.16
C TYR A 283 3.45 0.84 -14.86
N GLU A 284 4.11 0.92 -15.99
CA GLU A 284 4.21 2.11 -16.83
C GLU A 284 3.80 1.77 -18.25
N THR A 285 3.30 2.76 -18.99
CA THR A 285 2.92 2.58 -20.39
C THR A 285 3.98 3.22 -21.27
N ASP A 286 4.63 2.42 -22.12
CA ASP A 286 5.68 2.89 -23.04
C ASP A 286 5.13 3.72 -24.21
N ALA A 287 6.02 4.19 -25.08
CA ALA A 287 5.67 5.04 -26.23
C ALA A 287 4.71 4.32 -27.21
N GLU A 288 4.85 3.01 -27.33
CA GLU A 288 4.05 2.13 -28.18
C GLU A 288 2.71 1.73 -27.55
N GLY A 289 2.45 2.13 -26.30
CA GLY A 289 1.22 1.81 -25.57
C GLY A 289 1.24 0.47 -24.84
N ARG A 290 2.40 -0.19 -24.76
CA ARG A 290 2.56 -1.45 -24.01
C ARG A 290 2.76 -1.16 -22.54
N GLU A 291 2.16 -1.98 -21.69
CA GLU A 291 2.33 -1.92 -20.25
C GLU A 291 3.58 -2.71 -19.84
N ARG A 292 4.42 -2.11 -19.00
CA ARG A 292 5.71 -2.67 -18.57
C ARG A 292 5.96 -2.32 -17.11
N PHE A 293 6.66 -3.18 -16.40
CA PHE A 293 7.07 -2.91 -15.02
C PHE A 293 8.53 -3.30 -14.79
N ALA A 294 9.17 -2.64 -13.86
CA ALA A 294 10.51 -2.97 -13.39
C ALA A 294 10.41 -3.80 -12.11
N TYR A 295 11.19 -4.87 -12.04
CA TYR A 295 11.29 -5.71 -10.86
C TYR A 295 12.73 -6.24 -10.74
N ASP A 296 13.39 -6.01 -9.59
CA ASP A 296 14.75 -6.47 -9.30
C ASP A 296 15.78 -6.15 -10.39
N GLY A 297 15.72 -4.93 -10.95
CA GLY A 297 16.62 -4.42 -11.98
C GLY A 297 16.28 -4.82 -13.42
N GLU A 298 15.31 -5.70 -13.62
CA GLU A 298 14.84 -6.16 -14.93
C GLU A 298 13.50 -5.51 -15.31
N VAL A 299 13.20 -5.46 -16.61
CA VAL A 299 11.95 -4.89 -17.12
C VAL A 299 11.11 -5.98 -17.81
N TYR A 300 9.88 -6.13 -17.35
CA TYR A 300 8.93 -7.13 -17.84
C TYR A 300 7.74 -6.49 -18.54
N GLU A 301 7.10 -7.25 -19.42
CA GLU A 301 5.82 -6.85 -20.04
C GLU A 301 4.64 -7.19 -19.11
N GLY A 302 3.60 -6.35 -19.18
CA GLY A 302 2.34 -6.50 -18.47
C GLY A 302 2.18 -5.57 -17.29
N ARG A 303 1.15 -5.84 -16.52
CA ARG A 303 0.80 -5.12 -15.27
C ARG A 303 1.37 -5.83 -14.06
N TYR A 304 1.71 -5.03 -13.09
CA TYR A 304 2.16 -5.51 -11.80
C TYR A 304 1.54 -4.64 -10.68
N HIS A 305 1.40 -5.24 -9.50
CA HIS A 305 0.92 -4.54 -8.31
C HIS A 305 1.88 -4.75 -7.16
N VAL A 306 2.21 -3.66 -6.48
CA VAL A 306 2.94 -3.75 -5.21
C VAL A 306 2.04 -4.37 -4.17
N ASN A 307 2.50 -5.47 -3.59
CA ASN A 307 1.76 -6.18 -2.57
C ASN A 307 1.70 -5.38 -1.26
N PRO A 308 0.54 -5.33 -0.58
CA PRO A 308 0.49 -4.93 0.81
C PRO A 308 1.10 -6.03 1.69
N ILE A 309 1.29 -5.74 2.97
CA ILE A 309 1.57 -6.77 3.98
C ILE A 309 0.32 -7.66 4.07
N LEU A 310 0.43 -8.91 3.59
CA LEU A 310 -0.74 -9.78 3.44
C LEU A 310 -1.36 -10.15 4.80
N TRP A 311 -0.57 -10.29 5.85
CA TRP A 311 -1.07 -10.59 7.19
C TRP A 311 -2.10 -9.56 7.69
N ASP A 312 -1.89 -8.27 7.38
CA ASP A 312 -2.86 -7.22 7.69
C ASP A 312 -4.05 -7.21 6.72
N ALA A 313 -3.77 -7.45 5.42
CA ALA A 313 -4.71 -7.17 4.34
C ALA A 313 -5.69 -8.32 4.05
N TYR A 314 -5.29 -9.59 4.25
CA TYR A 314 -6.12 -10.73 3.87
C TYR A 314 -7.45 -10.79 4.63
N ARG A 315 -7.47 -10.29 5.87
CA ARG A 315 -8.61 -10.40 6.78
C ARG A 315 -9.88 -9.74 6.27
N SER A 316 -9.76 -8.60 5.58
CA SER A 316 -10.94 -7.85 5.11
C SER A 316 -10.72 -7.07 3.83
N LEU A 317 -9.52 -6.56 3.54
CA LEU A 317 -9.25 -5.69 2.41
C LEU A 317 -9.62 -6.35 1.07
N PHE A 318 -9.08 -7.54 0.80
CA PHE A 318 -9.35 -8.26 -0.44
C PHE A 318 -10.78 -8.75 -0.54
N ALA A 319 -11.40 -9.12 0.60
CA ALA A 319 -12.81 -9.46 0.65
C ALA A 319 -13.70 -8.28 0.22
N LEU A 320 -13.35 -7.06 0.64
CA LEU A 320 -14.01 -5.83 0.21
C LEU A 320 -13.75 -5.54 -1.28
N HIS A 321 -12.51 -5.65 -1.74
CA HIS A 321 -12.13 -5.41 -3.14
C HIS A 321 -12.84 -6.38 -4.10
N ASN A 322 -13.00 -7.63 -3.74
CA ASN A 322 -13.79 -8.62 -4.51
C ASN A 322 -15.23 -8.15 -4.77
N ILE A 323 -15.78 -7.29 -3.91
CA ILE A 323 -17.15 -6.77 -4.04
C ILE A 323 -17.16 -5.44 -4.80
N ILE A 324 -16.35 -4.46 -4.37
CA ILE A 324 -16.45 -3.08 -4.85
C ILE A 324 -15.41 -2.72 -5.91
N ASN A 325 -14.35 -3.51 -6.07
CA ASN A 325 -13.24 -3.23 -6.97
C ASN A 325 -12.78 -4.45 -7.79
N ARG A 326 -13.75 -5.27 -8.18
CA ARG A 326 -13.53 -6.60 -8.79
C ARG A 326 -12.54 -6.60 -9.95
N ALA A 327 -12.67 -5.65 -10.89
CA ALA A 327 -11.80 -5.61 -12.06
C ALA A 327 -10.31 -5.41 -11.69
N GLU A 328 -10.04 -4.70 -10.61
CA GLU A 328 -8.67 -4.51 -10.12
C GLU A 328 -8.20 -5.71 -9.31
N GLU A 329 -9.10 -6.34 -8.57
CA GLU A 329 -8.80 -7.59 -7.87
C GLU A 329 -8.44 -8.73 -8.83
N GLU A 330 -9.12 -8.83 -9.98
CA GLU A 330 -8.78 -9.77 -11.06
C GLU A 330 -7.34 -9.58 -11.57
N ARG A 331 -6.87 -8.34 -11.65
CA ARG A 331 -5.48 -8.01 -12.03
C ARG A 331 -4.50 -8.29 -10.89
N TYR A 332 -4.93 -8.04 -9.66
CA TYR A 332 -4.08 -8.27 -8.49
C TYR A 332 -3.79 -9.76 -8.30
N VAL A 333 -4.77 -10.66 -8.42
CA VAL A 333 -4.51 -12.11 -8.31
C VAL A 333 -3.55 -12.60 -9.39
N GLN A 334 -3.58 -12.02 -10.60
CA GLN A 334 -2.56 -12.29 -11.62
C GLN A 334 -1.18 -11.79 -11.19
N SER A 335 -1.11 -10.63 -10.53
CA SER A 335 0.16 -10.11 -9.99
C SER A 335 0.70 -10.97 -8.85
N LEU A 336 -0.15 -11.57 -8.02
CA LEU A 336 0.28 -12.56 -7.02
C LEU A 336 0.94 -13.76 -7.68
N MET A 337 0.30 -14.34 -8.71
CA MET A 337 0.86 -15.45 -9.48
C MET A 337 2.20 -15.06 -10.11
N ARG A 338 2.29 -13.84 -10.66
CA ARG A 338 3.49 -13.30 -11.28
C ARG A 338 4.62 -13.09 -10.27
N THR A 339 4.32 -12.60 -9.07
CA THR A 339 5.31 -12.45 -8.00
C THR A 339 5.94 -13.80 -7.65
N GLN A 340 5.12 -14.81 -7.46
CA GLN A 340 5.60 -16.15 -7.16
C GLN A 340 6.44 -16.75 -8.30
N GLU A 341 6.07 -16.48 -9.54
CA GLU A 341 6.85 -16.91 -10.72
C GLU A 341 8.24 -16.23 -10.75
N LEU A 342 8.31 -14.92 -10.50
CA LEU A 342 9.56 -14.15 -10.55
C LEU A 342 10.49 -14.47 -9.36
N THR A 343 9.94 -14.69 -8.18
CA THR A 343 10.73 -14.87 -6.95
C THR A 343 10.87 -16.32 -6.49
N GLY A 344 9.97 -17.18 -6.97
CA GLY A 344 9.81 -18.52 -6.43
C GLY A 344 9.04 -18.59 -5.11
N TRP A 345 8.59 -17.44 -4.56
CA TRP A 345 7.90 -17.32 -3.28
C TRP A 345 6.64 -16.49 -3.40
N TRP A 346 5.61 -16.87 -2.64
CA TRP A 346 4.46 -16.00 -2.48
C TRP A 346 4.84 -14.76 -1.67
N PRO A 347 4.27 -13.59 -1.99
CA PRO A 347 4.50 -12.42 -1.15
C PRO A 347 3.92 -12.69 0.24
N SER A 348 4.78 -12.61 1.24
CA SER A 348 4.40 -12.53 2.65
C SER A 348 4.90 -11.19 3.18
N GLY A 349 4.49 -10.71 4.25
CA GLY A 349 5.07 -9.47 4.77
C GLY A 349 6.38 -9.80 5.49
N HIS A 350 7.51 -9.32 5.04
CA HIS A 350 8.89 -9.60 5.50
C HIS A 350 9.09 -9.85 7.00
N VAL A 351 8.22 -9.38 7.84
CA VAL A 351 8.30 -9.51 9.30
C VAL A 351 7.09 -10.23 9.90
N MET A 352 6.06 -10.51 9.07
CA MET A 352 4.80 -11.12 9.53
C MET A 352 4.77 -12.61 9.21
N ILE A 353 3.89 -13.33 9.89
CA ILE A 353 3.71 -14.77 9.76
C ILE A 353 2.61 -15.13 8.76
N GLY A 354 2.51 -16.41 8.38
CA GLY A 354 1.49 -16.93 7.48
C GLY A 354 1.87 -16.87 5.99
N ASN A 355 1.10 -17.59 5.17
CA ASN A 355 1.24 -17.65 3.70
C ASN A 355 -0.06 -17.21 3.03
N HIS A 356 -0.58 -16.04 3.43
CA HIS A 356 -1.95 -15.58 3.17
C HIS A 356 -2.28 -15.31 1.70
N ALA A 357 -1.34 -15.41 0.77
CA ALA A 357 -1.64 -15.36 -0.66
C ALA A 357 -2.69 -16.41 -1.04
N ILE A 358 -2.63 -17.62 -0.43
CA ILE A 358 -3.62 -18.68 -0.70
C ILE A 358 -5.01 -18.31 -0.21
N SER A 359 -5.15 -17.55 0.88
CA SER A 359 -6.45 -17.09 1.37
C SER A 359 -7.08 -16.08 0.41
N VAL A 360 -6.28 -15.16 -0.15
CA VAL A 360 -6.72 -14.20 -1.17
C VAL A 360 -7.19 -14.92 -2.43
N LEU A 361 -6.42 -15.89 -2.92
CA LEU A 361 -6.76 -16.69 -4.11
C LEU A 361 -8.03 -17.53 -3.89
N ALA A 362 -8.16 -18.18 -2.73
CA ALA A 362 -9.34 -18.99 -2.39
C ALA A 362 -10.61 -18.14 -2.30
N ASP A 363 -10.54 -16.96 -1.68
CA ASP A 363 -11.67 -16.02 -1.59
C ASP A 363 -12.05 -15.45 -2.97
N ALA A 364 -11.06 -15.07 -3.76
CA ALA A 364 -11.26 -14.60 -5.13
C ALA A 364 -11.95 -15.67 -6.00
N TRP A 365 -11.48 -16.92 -5.92
CA TRP A 365 -12.12 -18.05 -6.62
C TRP A 365 -13.56 -18.29 -6.17
N ALA A 366 -13.81 -18.29 -4.85
CA ALA A 366 -15.15 -18.45 -4.28
C ALA A 366 -16.13 -17.38 -4.76
N LYS A 367 -15.64 -16.16 -5.00
CA LYS A 367 -16.42 -15.02 -5.51
C LYS A 367 -16.44 -14.93 -7.06
N GLY A 368 -15.94 -15.96 -7.75
CA GLY A 368 -16.07 -16.10 -9.20
C GLY A 368 -14.97 -15.44 -10.03
N ILE A 369 -13.85 -15.04 -9.45
CA ILE A 369 -12.64 -14.61 -10.18
C ILE A 369 -11.98 -15.86 -10.77
N ARG A 370 -11.64 -15.80 -12.08
CA ARG A 370 -11.14 -16.95 -12.86
C ARG A 370 -9.91 -16.57 -13.69
N THR A 371 -9.13 -15.59 -13.24
CA THR A 371 -7.99 -15.05 -13.97
C THR A 371 -6.66 -15.72 -13.62
N PHE A 372 -6.70 -16.83 -12.88
CA PHE A 372 -5.54 -17.67 -12.53
C PHE A 372 -5.90 -19.15 -12.57
N ASP A 373 -4.89 -20.00 -12.68
CA ASP A 373 -5.04 -21.45 -12.60
C ASP A 373 -4.98 -21.90 -11.13
N PRO A 374 -6.06 -22.45 -10.57
CA PRO A 374 -6.12 -22.87 -9.18
C PRO A 374 -5.26 -24.10 -8.88
N GLU A 375 -5.07 -25.02 -9.83
CA GLU A 375 -4.21 -26.19 -9.66
C GLU A 375 -2.74 -25.76 -9.58
N GLU A 376 -2.35 -24.85 -10.45
CA GLU A 376 -1.02 -24.25 -10.40
C GLU A 376 -0.80 -23.48 -9.09
N ALA A 377 -1.79 -22.71 -8.63
CA ALA A 377 -1.72 -21.99 -7.36
C ALA A 377 -1.52 -22.94 -6.17
N LEU A 378 -2.32 -24.02 -6.11
CA LEU A 378 -2.19 -25.05 -5.06
C LEU A 378 -0.84 -25.77 -5.12
N GLY A 379 -0.35 -26.09 -6.32
CA GLY A 379 0.95 -26.72 -6.50
C GLY A 379 2.11 -25.83 -6.07
N ARG A 380 2.06 -24.54 -6.41
CA ARG A 380 3.05 -23.55 -5.98
C ARG A 380 3.02 -23.34 -4.47
N TYR A 381 1.82 -23.25 -3.87
CA TYR A 381 1.65 -23.14 -2.43
C TYR A 381 2.21 -24.36 -1.69
N TYR A 382 1.87 -25.57 -2.12
CA TYR A 382 2.36 -26.80 -1.50
C TYR A 382 3.88 -26.90 -1.54
N ARG A 383 4.50 -26.56 -2.68
CA ARG A 383 5.96 -26.56 -2.79
C ARG A 383 6.61 -25.55 -1.85
N GLU A 384 6.00 -24.40 -1.66
CA GLU A 384 6.54 -23.36 -0.77
C GLU A 384 6.51 -23.80 0.70
N ILE A 385 5.37 -24.30 1.17
CA ILE A 385 5.18 -24.64 2.59
C ILE A 385 5.94 -25.92 3.01
N THR A 386 6.50 -26.66 2.05
CA THR A 386 7.25 -27.90 2.29
C THR A 386 8.75 -27.75 2.02
N ARG A 387 9.26 -26.54 1.88
CA ARG A 387 10.68 -26.27 1.70
C ARG A 387 11.18 -25.20 2.67
N SER A 388 12.48 -25.31 3.02
CA SER A 388 13.15 -24.31 3.86
C SER A 388 13.49 -23.07 3.04
N ALA A 389 13.02 -21.91 3.50
CA ALA A 389 13.45 -20.62 2.95
C ALA A 389 14.92 -20.31 3.31
N VAL A 390 15.37 -20.78 4.47
CA VAL A 390 16.74 -20.58 4.96
C VAL A 390 17.76 -21.18 3.98
N ASP A 391 17.48 -22.38 3.46
CA ASP A 391 18.40 -23.08 2.56
C ASP A 391 18.46 -22.45 1.16
N THR A 392 17.38 -21.80 0.74
CA THR A 392 17.25 -21.23 -0.61
C THR A 392 17.80 -19.80 -0.69
N LEU A 393 17.72 -19.04 0.40
CA LEU A 393 18.14 -17.63 0.47
C LEU A 393 19.53 -17.46 1.11
N ASN A 394 20.17 -18.56 1.51
CA ASN A 394 21.44 -18.56 2.24
C ASN A 394 22.64 -18.32 1.32
N ASN A 395 22.71 -17.16 0.69
CA ASN A 395 23.94 -16.67 0.07
C ASN A 395 24.85 -15.94 1.08
N GLY A 396 24.93 -16.44 2.31
CA GLY A 396 25.91 -16.01 3.32
C GLY A 396 25.64 -14.71 4.07
N ASP A 397 24.90 -13.77 3.51
CA ASP A 397 24.71 -12.42 4.06
C ASP A 397 23.28 -12.08 4.50
N TYR A 398 22.32 -12.98 4.32
CA TYR A 398 20.95 -12.72 4.76
C TYR A 398 20.81 -12.88 6.27
N ASN A 399 20.56 -11.79 6.95
CA ASN A 399 20.16 -11.79 8.36
C ASN A 399 18.90 -12.67 8.50
N ARG A 400 18.90 -13.61 9.45
CA ARG A 400 17.76 -14.52 9.72
C ARG A 400 16.40 -13.81 9.89
N GLU A 401 16.42 -12.53 10.22
CA GLU A 401 15.22 -11.69 10.30
C GLU A 401 14.56 -11.45 8.93
N HIS A 402 15.32 -11.39 7.84
CA HIS A 402 14.80 -11.20 6.49
C HIS A 402 14.16 -12.46 5.90
N VAL A 403 14.53 -13.63 6.40
CA VAL A 403 13.96 -14.92 5.96
C VAL A 403 12.58 -15.19 6.56
N ARG A 404 12.20 -14.48 7.62
CA ARG A 404 10.90 -14.65 8.30
C ARG A 404 9.69 -14.48 7.39
N GLY A 405 9.85 -13.77 6.30
CA GLY A 405 8.77 -13.48 5.36
C GLY A 405 8.55 -14.51 4.26
N TYR A 406 9.35 -15.56 4.16
CA TYR A 406 9.24 -16.55 3.09
C TYR A 406 9.07 -17.96 3.64
N GLY A 407 8.14 -18.72 3.04
CA GLY A 407 7.86 -20.09 3.45
C GLY A 407 7.29 -20.21 4.86
N ARG A 408 7.49 -21.36 5.47
CA ARG A 408 7.01 -21.66 6.83
C ARG A 408 8.17 -22.06 7.73
N LEU A 409 8.52 -21.19 8.66
CA LEU A 409 9.48 -21.56 9.70
C LEU A 409 8.85 -22.60 10.65
N GLY A 410 9.54 -23.69 10.90
CA GLY A 410 9.06 -24.81 11.73
C GLY A 410 8.06 -25.73 11.01
N PHE A 411 8.07 -25.75 9.67
CA PHE A 411 7.12 -26.55 8.90
C PHE A 411 7.27 -28.06 9.15
N GLU A 412 8.50 -28.56 9.35
CA GLU A 412 8.76 -29.97 9.63
C GLU A 412 8.00 -30.41 10.90
N ASP A 413 8.11 -29.63 11.96
CA ASP A 413 7.38 -29.89 13.21
C ASP A 413 5.88 -29.74 13.03
N TYR A 414 5.44 -28.71 12.33
CA TYR A 414 4.02 -28.48 12.06
C TYR A 414 3.38 -29.66 11.30
N PHE A 415 4.07 -30.22 10.31
CA PHE A 415 3.57 -31.38 9.58
C PHE A 415 3.66 -32.68 10.37
N ALA A 416 4.71 -32.85 11.20
CA ALA A 416 4.91 -34.06 12.00
C ALA A 416 4.01 -34.13 13.23
N MET A 417 3.83 -32.99 13.94
CA MET A 417 3.19 -32.94 15.24
C MET A 417 1.82 -32.25 15.21
N GLY A 418 1.49 -31.54 14.13
CA GLY A 418 0.30 -30.69 14.03
C GLY A 418 0.42 -29.36 14.77
N TYR A 419 1.60 -28.98 15.24
CA TYR A 419 1.92 -27.68 15.82
C TYR A 419 3.42 -27.44 15.81
N ILE A 420 3.83 -26.20 16.05
CA ILE A 420 5.24 -25.81 16.19
C ILE A 420 5.57 -25.75 17.68
N PRO A 421 6.53 -26.53 18.21
CA PRO A 421 6.87 -26.57 19.62
C PRO A 421 7.41 -25.25 20.18
N TYR A 422 7.11 -24.95 21.45
CA TYR A 422 7.59 -23.79 22.21
C TYR A 422 8.13 -24.23 23.58
N PRO A 423 9.21 -23.67 24.09
CA PRO A 423 10.22 -22.93 23.33
C PRO A 423 10.97 -23.88 22.39
N GLN A 424 11.25 -23.45 21.19
CA GLN A 424 12.20 -24.18 20.35
C GLN A 424 13.61 -23.84 20.81
N GLY A 425 14.44 -24.85 21.00
CA GLY A 425 15.83 -24.74 21.43
C GLY A 425 16.68 -23.76 20.61
N THR A 426 17.88 -24.19 20.15
CA THR A 426 18.84 -23.32 19.46
C THR A 426 18.33 -22.73 18.13
N ASP A 427 17.30 -23.30 17.51
CA ASP A 427 16.79 -22.88 16.19
C ASP A 427 15.82 -21.69 16.23
N ARG A 428 15.45 -21.24 17.43
CA ARG A 428 14.74 -19.99 17.71
C ARG A 428 13.54 -19.68 16.80
N VAL A 429 12.67 -20.64 16.55
CA VAL A 429 11.37 -20.31 15.98
C VAL A 429 10.54 -19.66 17.07
N MET A 430 10.43 -18.36 17.01
CA MET A 430 9.57 -17.59 17.89
C MET A 430 8.12 -17.63 17.42
N GLU A 431 7.19 -17.18 18.28
CA GLU A 431 5.79 -16.97 17.88
C GLU A 431 5.08 -18.26 17.41
N THR A 432 5.44 -19.40 18.02
CA THR A 432 5.08 -20.75 17.53
C THR A 432 3.59 -21.03 17.57
N THR A 433 2.88 -20.53 18.60
CA THR A 433 1.43 -20.68 18.72
C THR A 433 0.72 -19.88 17.64
N SER A 434 1.11 -18.62 17.44
CA SER A 434 0.57 -17.78 16.36
C SER A 434 0.81 -18.39 14.98
N LYS A 435 2.03 -18.87 14.70
CA LYS A 435 2.36 -19.55 13.45
C LYS A 435 1.50 -20.81 13.23
N THR A 436 1.31 -21.61 14.27
CA THR A 436 0.44 -22.79 14.20
C THR A 436 -0.99 -22.42 13.79
N ILE A 437 -1.55 -21.37 14.39
CA ILE A 437 -2.92 -20.91 14.11
C ILE A 437 -3.01 -20.33 12.68
N GLU A 438 -2.08 -19.48 12.27
CA GLU A 438 -2.11 -18.87 10.93
C GLU A 438 -1.86 -19.89 9.81
N TYR A 439 -0.90 -20.82 9.98
CA TYR A 439 -0.67 -21.89 9.02
C TYR A 439 -1.89 -22.81 8.87
N ASN A 440 -2.58 -23.06 9.99
CA ASN A 440 -3.83 -23.81 9.98
C ASN A 440 -4.92 -23.10 9.17
N TYR A 441 -5.04 -21.78 9.29
CA TYR A 441 -5.99 -21.00 8.50
C TYR A 441 -5.64 -21.03 7.00
N ASP A 442 -4.36 -20.88 6.66
CA ASP A 442 -3.90 -20.94 5.27
C ASP A 442 -4.18 -22.32 4.65
N ASP A 443 -3.91 -23.40 5.39
CA ASP A 443 -4.23 -24.77 4.95
C ASP A 443 -5.72 -24.99 4.78
N PHE A 444 -6.56 -24.39 5.64
CA PHE A 444 -8.00 -24.38 5.44
C PHE A 444 -8.39 -23.67 4.12
N CYS A 445 -7.78 -22.55 3.81
CA CYS A 445 -8.03 -21.83 2.55
C CYS A 445 -7.60 -22.67 1.34
N ALA A 446 -6.44 -23.32 1.41
CA ALA A 446 -5.97 -24.25 0.38
C ALA A 446 -6.92 -25.44 0.21
N TRP A 447 -7.36 -26.04 1.31
CA TRP A 447 -8.37 -27.11 1.31
C TRP A 447 -9.68 -26.65 0.65
N ARG A 448 -10.16 -25.44 0.97
CA ARG A 448 -11.36 -24.87 0.36
C ARG A 448 -11.19 -24.68 -1.14
N LEU A 449 -10.05 -24.17 -1.59
CA LEU A 449 -9.77 -23.99 -3.02
C LEU A 449 -9.74 -25.34 -3.73
N ALA A 450 -9.04 -26.34 -3.18
CA ALA A 450 -8.99 -27.69 -3.73
C ALA A 450 -10.40 -28.31 -3.88
N ARG A 451 -11.25 -28.18 -2.86
CA ARG A 451 -12.64 -28.66 -2.93
C ARG A 451 -13.47 -27.95 -3.99
N MET A 452 -13.37 -26.63 -4.08
CA MET A 452 -14.11 -25.83 -5.08
C MET A 452 -13.71 -26.16 -6.52
N THR A 453 -12.50 -26.69 -6.71
CA THR A 453 -11.94 -27.04 -8.02
C THR A 453 -11.96 -28.54 -8.32
N GLY A 454 -12.39 -29.37 -7.37
CA GLY A 454 -12.43 -30.82 -7.51
C GLY A 454 -11.05 -31.49 -7.50
N ASN A 455 -10.06 -30.85 -6.88
CA ASN A 455 -8.69 -31.40 -6.78
C ASN A 455 -8.55 -32.30 -5.54
N ASP A 456 -8.91 -33.57 -5.68
CA ASP A 456 -8.87 -34.55 -4.59
C ASP A 456 -7.50 -34.76 -3.97
N PHE A 457 -6.41 -34.54 -4.73
CA PHE A 457 -5.05 -34.74 -4.24
C PHE A 457 -4.73 -33.69 -3.16
N TYR A 458 -4.89 -32.40 -3.47
CA TYR A 458 -4.63 -31.34 -2.51
C TYR A 458 -5.69 -31.25 -1.42
N GLU A 459 -6.95 -31.60 -1.71
CA GLU A 459 -7.99 -31.71 -0.69
C GLU A 459 -7.57 -32.67 0.43
N ARG A 460 -7.10 -33.88 0.09
CA ARG A 460 -6.65 -34.87 1.08
C ARG A 460 -5.42 -34.43 1.86
N ILE A 461 -4.50 -33.72 1.23
CA ILE A 461 -3.29 -33.20 1.90
C ILE A 461 -3.69 -32.20 2.97
N PHE A 462 -4.41 -31.15 2.58
CA PHE A 462 -4.71 -30.05 3.49
C PHE A 462 -5.78 -30.40 4.54
N ALA A 463 -6.71 -31.31 4.25
CA ALA A 463 -7.71 -31.78 5.22
C ALA A 463 -7.11 -32.28 6.55
N ARG A 464 -5.84 -32.69 6.55
CA ARG A 464 -5.14 -33.18 7.75
C ARG A 464 -4.79 -32.06 8.74
N HIS A 465 -4.75 -30.81 8.27
CA HIS A 465 -4.23 -29.68 9.02
C HIS A 465 -5.27 -28.65 9.43
N ILE A 466 -6.52 -28.72 8.92
CA ILE A 466 -7.56 -27.72 9.13
C ILE A 466 -8.04 -27.57 10.59
N TYR A 467 -7.62 -28.45 11.48
CA TYR A 467 -7.93 -28.43 12.91
C TYR A 467 -6.71 -28.37 13.81
N ASN A 468 -5.52 -28.07 13.27
CA ASN A 468 -4.26 -28.05 14.02
C ASN A 468 -4.24 -27.03 15.15
N TYR A 469 -5.06 -25.95 15.05
CA TYR A 469 -5.21 -24.96 16.13
C TYR A 469 -5.59 -25.60 17.47
N ARG A 470 -6.29 -26.76 17.46
CA ARG A 470 -6.69 -27.49 18.67
C ARG A 470 -5.51 -28.02 19.47
N ASN A 471 -4.39 -28.27 18.82
CA ASN A 471 -3.19 -28.82 19.45
C ASN A 471 -2.49 -27.81 20.37
N VAL A 472 -2.74 -26.53 20.20
CA VAL A 472 -2.16 -25.43 21.00
C VAL A 472 -3.19 -24.76 21.91
N PHE A 473 -4.40 -25.31 22.02
CA PHE A 473 -5.43 -24.85 22.94
C PHE A 473 -5.38 -25.67 24.22
N ASP A 474 -5.21 -24.99 25.37
CA ASP A 474 -5.25 -25.60 26.69
C ASP A 474 -6.68 -25.48 27.27
N PRO A 475 -7.43 -26.59 27.39
CA PRO A 475 -8.78 -26.53 27.94
C PRO A 475 -8.82 -26.25 29.45
N ALA A 476 -7.69 -26.35 30.17
CA ALA A 476 -7.65 -26.13 31.61
C ALA A 476 -7.93 -24.67 31.99
N ASP A 477 -7.48 -23.73 31.16
CA ASP A 477 -7.71 -22.30 31.38
C ASP A 477 -8.34 -21.56 30.18
N GLY A 478 -8.56 -22.28 29.06
CA GLY A 478 -9.29 -21.77 27.92
C GLY A 478 -8.48 -20.81 27.04
N PHE A 479 -7.15 -20.97 26.98
CA PHE A 479 -6.27 -20.16 26.16
C PHE A 479 -5.48 -21.00 25.16
N PHE A 480 -5.09 -20.37 24.05
CA PHE A 480 -3.99 -20.86 23.24
C PHE A 480 -2.67 -20.59 23.95
N LYS A 481 -1.77 -21.57 23.99
CA LYS A 481 -0.50 -21.49 24.70
C LYS A 481 0.66 -22.06 23.89
N GLY A 482 1.87 -21.74 24.30
CA GLY A 482 3.04 -22.49 23.93
C GLY A 482 2.93 -23.95 24.38
N ARG A 483 3.37 -24.90 23.53
CA ARG A 483 3.38 -26.32 23.81
C ARG A 483 4.73 -26.90 23.43
N ASP A 484 5.37 -27.65 24.32
CA ASP A 484 6.69 -28.22 24.07
C ASP A 484 6.65 -29.47 23.18
N ARG A 485 7.82 -30.06 22.86
CA ARG A 485 7.93 -31.29 22.04
C ARG A 485 7.36 -32.53 22.72
N GLU A 486 7.32 -32.54 24.04
CA GLU A 486 6.74 -33.60 24.87
C GLU A 486 5.23 -33.47 25.01
N GLY A 487 4.63 -32.42 24.45
CA GLY A 487 3.20 -32.19 24.47
C GLY A 487 2.67 -31.48 25.73
N ARG A 488 3.54 -30.89 26.56
CA ARG A 488 3.17 -30.15 27.76
C ARG A 488 2.94 -28.70 27.41
N PHE A 489 1.91 -28.09 27.99
CA PHE A 489 1.68 -26.67 27.87
C PHE A 489 2.61 -25.87 28.78
N ASP A 490 2.87 -24.63 28.39
CA ASP A 490 3.64 -23.68 29.18
C ASP A 490 2.94 -23.40 30.52
N GLU A 491 3.58 -23.81 31.63
CA GLU A 491 3.05 -23.66 33.00
C GLU A 491 3.20 -22.22 33.49
N ASP A 492 4.18 -21.46 32.98
CA ASP A 492 4.44 -20.07 33.37
C ASP A 492 3.64 -19.08 32.49
N PHE A 493 2.66 -19.54 31.75
CA PHE A 493 1.88 -18.73 30.82
C PHE A 493 1.12 -17.60 31.52
N ASN A 494 1.38 -16.38 31.08
CA ASN A 494 0.65 -15.20 31.48
C ASN A 494 -0.14 -14.62 30.29
N PRO A 495 -1.48 -14.65 30.28
CA PRO A 495 -2.29 -14.19 29.15
C PRO A 495 -2.19 -12.69 28.84
N TYR A 496 -1.60 -11.90 29.74
CA TYR A 496 -1.37 -10.47 29.56
C TYR A 496 0.03 -10.13 29.03
N GLU A 497 0.95 -11.09 29.02
CA GLU A 497 2.32 -10.88 28.56
C GLU A 497 2.37 -10.79 27.05
N TRP A 498 3.05 -9.75 26.54
CA TRP A 498 3.19 -9.50 25.12
C TRP A 498 4.33 -10.34 24.53
N GLY A 499 4.09 -10.99 23.39
CA GLY A 499 5.12 -11.74 22.65
C GLY A 499 5.23 -13.21 23.08
N GLY A 500 6.45 -13.73 23.19
CA GLY A 500 6.69 -15.15 23.49
C GLY A 500 6.16 -16.08 22.39
N PRO A 501 5.14 -16.90 22.65
CA PRO A 501 4.52 -17.76 21.63
C PRO A 501 3.62 -17.01 20.65
N PHE A 502 3.43 -15.69 20.82
CA PHE A 502 2.55 -14.86 20.02
C PHE A 502 3.29 -13.79 19.24
N VAL A 503 2.87 -13.55 18.00
CA VAL A 503 3.28 -12.40 17.21
C VAL A 503 2.40 -11.20 17.55
N GLU A 504 3.02 -10.04 17.80
CA GLU A 504 2.36 -8.74 18.01
C GLU A 504 1.09 -8.80 18.88
N GLY A 505 1.13 -9.58 19.95
CA GLY A 505 -0.04 -9.75 20.79
C GLY A 505 0.24 -10.57 22.05
N ASN A 506 -0.82 -10.85 22.77
CA ASN A 506 -0.84 -11.66 23.97
C ASN A 506 -1.94 -12.73 23.92
N GLY A 507 -2.07 -13.53 24.98
CA GLY A 507 -3.05 -14.60 25.06
C GLY A 507 -4.49 -14.14 24.81
N TRP A 508 -4.89 -12.97 25.32
CA TRP A 508 -6.23 -12.42 25.12
C TRP A 508 -6.50 -12.02 23.68
N GLN A 509 -5.53 -11.42 22.99
CA GLN A 509 -5.68 -11.00 21.61
C GLN A 509 -5.76 -12.19 20.67
N TRP A 510 -5.01 -13.26 20.95
CA TRP A 510 -5.00 -14.47 20.14
C TRP A 510 -6.11 -15.47 20.45
N ARG A 511 -6.81 -15.32 21.59
CA ARG A 511 -7.82 -16.26 22.06
C ARG A 511 -8.92 -16.56 21.05
N PHE A 512 -9.26 -15.62 20.19
CA PHE A 512 -10.34 -15.73 19.20
C PHE A 512 -9.84 -15.82 17.74
N SER A 513 -8.58 -16.15 17.52
CA SER A 513 -7.95 -16.13 16.17
C SER A 513 -8.20 -17.40 15.35
N VAL A 514 -9.39 -17.99 15.42
CA VAL A 514 -9.81 -19.18 14.65
C VAL A 514 -11.06 -18.83 13.81
N GLN A 515 -10.86 -17.98 12.82
CA GLN A 515 -11.96 -17.47 11.99
C GLN A 515 -12.60 -18.53 11.08
N GLN A 516 -11.87 -19.58 10.72
CA GLN A 516 -12.34 -20.66 9.84
C GLN A 516 -13.24 -21.67 10.54
N ASP A 517 -13.17 -21.80 11.86
CA ASP A 517 -13.94 -22.76 12.66
C ASP A 517 -14.43 -22.13 13.98
N ALA A 518 -15.21 -21.06 13.88
CA ALA A 518 -15.74 -20.37 15.06
C ALA A 518 -16.56 -21.31 15.95
N ARG A 519 -17.33 -22.26 15.37
CA ARG A 519 -18.10 -23.25 16.12
C ARG A 519 -17.20 -24.21 16.90
N GLY A 520 -16.13 -24.71 16.27
CA GLY A 520 -15.14 -25.56 16.94
C GLY A 520 -14.42 -24.83 18.07
N MET A 521 -14.07 -23.56 17.87
CA MET A 521 -13.48 -22.72 18.88
C MET A 521 -14.41 -22.50 20.09
N ILE A 522 -15.70 -22.16 19.86
CA ILE A 522 -16.71 -22.03 20.91
C ILE A 522 -16.83 -23.35 21.68
N GLY A 523 -16.85 -24.49 20.96
CA GLY A 523 -16.90 -25.80 21.60
C GLY A 523 -15.69 -26.09 22.51
N LEU A 524 -14.48 -25.67 22.11
CA LEU A 524 -13.28 -25.80 22.96
C LEU A 524 -13.35 -24.92 24.22
N MET A 525 -14.05 -23.78 24.14
CA MET A 525 -14.21 -22.83 25.26
C MET A 525 -15.36 -23.18 26.21
N GLY A 526 -16.02 -24.34 26.04
CA GLY A 526 -17.10 -24.79 26.92
C GLY A 526 -18.50 -24.71 26.32
N GLY A 527 -18.66 -24.26 25.08
CA GLY A 527 -19.94 -24.17 24.39
C GLY A 527 -20.58 -22.78 24.42
N GLU A 528 -21.92 -22.75 24.33
CA GLU A 528 -22.70 -21.50 24.26
C GLU A 528 -23.18 -21.01 25.65
N GLU A 529 -22.80 -21.66 26.74
CA GLU A 529 -23.20 -21.30 28.11
C GLU A 529 -22.31 -20.25 28.77
#